data_8b7fcfaf2ac953b46e5b692fcd398277
#
_entry.id   8b7fcfaf2ac953b46e5b692fcd398277
#
_cell.length_a   1.000
_cell.length_b   1.000
_cell.length_c   1.000
_cell.angle_alpha   90.00
_cell.angle_beta   90.00
_cell.angle_gamma   90.00
#
_symmetry.space_group_name_H-M   'P 1'
#
loop_
_entity.id
_entity.type
_entity.pdbx_description
1 polymer ?
#
loop_
_entity_poly.entity_id
_entity_poly.type
_entity_poly.pdbx_seq_one_letter_code
_entity_poly.pdbx_strand_id
1 'polypeptide(L)'
;MSQINGHISQIIGPVIDVYFNTEGQDAEKVLPRIHEALTIKRQDGTQLVVEVQQHIGEDTVRCVAMDNTDGLQRGLEAVPMGSPILMPSGEQIKGRMLNVIGQPIDGMKQLAMEGAYPIHREAPKFEELSTTKEILATGIKVIDLLEPYLKGGKIGLFGGAGVGKTVLIMELINNIAKGHNGFSVFAGVGERTREGNDLIREMIESGVIRYGDKFRKAMDEGKWDLSLVDPEELKKSQATLVYGQMNEPPGARASVALSGLTVAEGFRDGGSKDGGASDILFFIDNIFRFTQAGSEVSALLGRMPSAVGYQPTLASEMGSMQERITSTKKGSITSVQAVYVPADDLTDPAPATTFTHLDATTVLDRKIAELGIYPAVDPLGSTSRILDPLVVGKEHYECAQRVKEILQRYKELQDIIAILGMDELSDEDKQTVNRARRVQRFLSQPFSVAEKFTGLPGVMVPIEETIKGFNAILDGEVDDLPEQAFLNVGTIEDAKAKAKKLLEAAKG
;
A
#
# COMPACT_ATOMS: atom_id res chain seq x y z
N MET A 1 -28.67 21.74 -21.20
CA MET A 1 -29.40 20.62 -21.84
C MET A 1 -30.09 19.89 -20.71
N SER A 2 -31.37 19.53 -20.82
CA SER A 2 -32.07 18.74 -19.82
C SER A 2 -31.49 17.34 -19.83
N GLN A 3 -30.94 16.91 -18.72
CA GLN A 3 -30.45 15.57 -18.55
C GLN A 3 -31.63 14.58 -18.60
N ILE A 4 -31.57 13.56 -19.45
CA ILE A 4 -32.63 12.56 -19.57
C ILE A 4 -32.35 11.44 -18.57
N ASN A 5 -33.37 11.03 -17.80
CA ASN A 5 -33.28 9.89 -16.94
C ASN A 5 -33.48 8.60 -17.74
N GLY A 6 -32.73 7.57 -17.40
CA GLY A 6 -32.89 6.25 -17.95
C GLY A 6 -33.73 5.33 -17.08
N HIS A 7 -34.05 4.17 -17.60
CA HIS A 7 -34.78 3.13 -16.87
C HIS A 7 -34.07 1.79 -17.04
N ILE A 8 -34.03 0.99 -15.97
CA ILE A 8 -33.44 -0.35 -16.02
C ILE A 8 -34.21 -1.22 -17.02
N SER A 9 -33.51 -1.68 -18.05
CA SER A 9 -34.06 -2.62 -19.04
C SER A 9 -33.72 -4.07 -18.71
N GLN A 10 -32.53 -4.34 -18.18
CA GLN A 10 -32.04 -5.68 -17.86
C GLN A 10 -31.12 -5.66 -16.63
N ILE A 11 -31.16 -6.75 -15.84
CA ILE A 11 -30.26 -6.96 -14.69
C ILE A 11 -29.63 -8.35 -14.85
N ILE A 12 -28.29 -8.41 -14.87
CA ILE A 12 -27.51 -9.65 -15.00
C ILE A 12 -26.47 -9.65 -13.86
N GLY A 13 -26.87 -10.07 -12.65
CA GLY A 13 -26.02 -9.96 -11.47
C GLY A 13 -25.59 -8.49 -11.23
N PRO A 14 -24.29 -8.19 -11.19
CA PRO A 14 -23.81 -6.82 -10.98
C PRO A 14 -23.83 -5.95 -12.24
N VAL A 15 -24.23 -6.49 -13.40
CA VAL A 15 -24.35 -5.74 -14.66
C VAL A 15 -25.79 -5.30 -14.86
N ILE A 16 -25.98 -4.02 -15.17
CA ILE A 16 -27.28 -3.38 -15.33
C ILE A 16 -27.31 -2.65 -16.68
N ASP A 17 -28.29 -2.98 -17.52
CA ASP A 17 -28.54 -2.28 -18.75
C ASP A 17 -29.61 -1.21 -18.51
N VAL A 18 -29.32 0.02 -18.90
CA VAL A 18 -30.18 1.18 -18.72
C VAL A 18 -30.55 1.75 -20.10
N TYR A 19 -31.84 1.81 -20.39
CA TYR A 19 -32.39 2.38 -21.59
C TYR A 19 -32.74 3.84 -21.37
N PHE A 20 -32.42 4.69 -22.35
CA PHE A 20 -32.74 6.11 -22.38
C PHE A 20 -33.67 6.40 -23.56
N ASN A 21 -34.80 7.03 -23.31
CA ASN A 21 -35.66 7.47 -24.40
C ASN A 21 -35.12 8.79 -24.97
N THR A 22 -34.43 8.72 -26.08
CA THR A 22 -33.81 9.89 -26.72
C THR A 22 -34.80 10.73 -27.53
N GLU A 23 -36.03 10.23 -27.80
CA GLU A 23 -37.11 10.92 -28.57
C GLU A 23 -36.60 11.53 -29.88
N GLY A 24 -35.69 10.87 -30.59
CA GLY A 24 -35.11 11.35 -31.83
C GLY A 24 -34.02 12.42 -31.69
N GLN A 25 -33.56 12.67 -30.47
CA GLN A 25 -32.37 13.48 -30.22
C GLN A 25 -31.12 12.69 -30.59
N ASP A 26 -30.03 13.41 -30.84
CA ASP A 26 -28.74 12.82 -31.13
C ASP A 26 -28.25 12.02 -29.90
N ALA A 27 -28.24 10.68 -29.99
CA ALA A 27 -27.87 9.77 -28.90
C ALA A 27 -26.47 10.08 -28.34
N GLU A 28 -25.52 10.47 -29.20
CA GLU A 28 -24.15 10.79 -28.77
C GLU A 28 -24.09 12.00 -27.82
N LYS A 29 -25.08 12.87 -27.86
CA LYS A 29 -25.15 14.08 -27.02
C LYS A 29 -25.96 13.89 -25.73
N VAL A 30 -26.78 12.86 -25.69
CA VAL A 30 -27.80 12.66 -24.66
C VAL A 30 -27.43 11.52 -23.72
N LEU A 31 -26.83 10.47 -24.28
CA LEU A 31 -26.43 9.28 -23.50
C LEU A 31 -25.28 9.62 -22.53
N PRO A 32 -25.28 9.02 -21.32
CA PRO A 32 -24.16 9.13 -20.39
C PRO A 32 -22.86 8.61 -21.04
N ARG A 33 -21.76 9.28 -20.73
CA ARG A 33 -20.44 8.89 -21.25
C ARG A 33 -19.94 7.65 -20.56
N ILE A 34 -18.97 6.97 -21.18
CA ILE A 34 -18.22 5.91 -20.53
C ILE A 34 -17.57 6.44 -19.25
N HIS A 35 -17.66 5.65 -18.16
CA HIS A 35 -17.26 5.99 -16.80
C HIS A 35 -18.13 7.03 -16.08
N GLU A 36 -19.19 7.53 -16.70
CA GLU A 36 -20.16 8.35 -15.98
C GLU A 36 -20.95 7.50 -14.97
N ALA A 37 -21.21 8.06 -13.80
CA ALA A 37 -22.00 7.40 -12.77
C ALA A 37 -23.48 7.70 -12.91
N LEU A 38 -24.30 6.71 -12.65
CA LEU A 38 -25.75 6.83 -12.53
C LEU A 38 -26.18 6.45 -11.11
N THR A 39 -27.23 7.07 -10.59
CA THR A 39 -27.85 6.70 -9.33
C THR A 39 -29.21 6.05 -9.55
N ILE A 40 -29.45 4.95 -8.84
CA ILE A 40 -30.72 4.21 -8.87
C ILE A 40 -31.26 4.19 -7.44
N LYS A 41 -32.46 4.70 -7.25
CA LYS A 41 -33.13 4.66 -5.94
C LYS A 41 -33.81 3.32 -5.76
N ARG A 42 -33.39 2.58 -4.71
CA ARG A 42 -34.01 1.30 -4.33
C ARG A 42 -35.36 1.52 -3.61
N GLN A 43 -36.16 0.46 -3.51
CA GLN A 43 -37.46 0.51 -2.84
C GLN A 43 -37.36 0.83 -1.34
N ASP A 44 -36.26 0.45 -0.70
CA ASP A 44 -35.96 0.77 0.71
C ASP A 44 -35.48 2.20 0.94
N GLY A 45 -35.38 2.99 -0.14
CA GLY A 45 -34.92 4.39 -0.11
C GLY A 45 -33.41 4.56 -0.20
N THR A 46 -32.63 3.48 -0.19
CA THR A 46 -31.17 3.53 -0.41
C THR A 46 -30.84 3.84 -1.88
N GLN A 47 -29.64 4.35 -2.13
CA GLN A 47 -29.17 4.65 -3.48
C GLN A 47 -28.08 3.66 -3.89
N LEU A 48 -28.24 3.10 -5.08
CA LEU A 48 -27.18 2.33 -5.75
C LEU A 48 -26.49 3.20 -6.77
N VAL A 49 -25.17 3.22 -6.77
CA VAL A 49 -24.37 3.85 -7.81
C VAL A 49 -23.90 2.78 -8.79
N VAL A 50 -24.08 3.05 -10.08
CA VAL A 50 -23.60 2.22 -11.17
C VAL A 50 -22.75 3.04 -12.13
N GLU A 51 -21.76 2.43 -12.75
CA GLU A 51 -20.84 3.11 -13.67
C GLU A 51 -21.03 2.60 -15.09
N VAL A 52 -21.14 3.49 -16.06
CA VAL A 52 -21.28 3.15 -17.48
C VAL A 52 -19.98 2.56 -18.00
N GLN A 53 -20.03 1.33 -18.53
CA GLN A 53 -18.87 0.61 -19.07
C GLN A 53 -18.88 0.54 -20.60
N GLN A 54 -20.05 0.51 -21.22
CA GLN A 54 -20.16 0.50 -22.69
C GLN A 54 -21.55 0.93 -23.16
N HIS A 55 -21.59 1.41 -24.39
CA HIS A 55 -22.84 1.60 -25.13
C HIS A 55 -23.11 0.35 -25.96
N ILE A 56 -24.31 -0.23 -25.82
CA ILE A 56 -24.67 -1.49 -26.48
C ILE A 56 -25.62 -1.31 -27.64
N GLY A 57 -25.91 -0.07 -28.04
CA GLY A 57 -26.85 0.30 -29.09
C GLY A 57 -28.29 0.50 -28.57
N GLU A 58 -29.19 0.88 -29.49
CA GLU A 58 -30.62 1.11 -29.19
C GLU A 58 -30.83 1.97 -27.92
N ASP A 59 -30.09 3.09 -27.84
CA ASP A 59 -30.16 4.04 -26.71
C ASP A 59 -29.94 3.42 -25.31
N THR A 60 -29.21 2.29 -25.27
CA THR A 60 -28.95 1.53 -24.07
C THR A 60 -27.47 1.56 -23.68
N VAL A 61 -27.21 1.82 -22.41
CA VAL A 61 -25.86 1.74 -21.82
C VAL A 61 -25.78 0.56 -20.87
N ARG A 62 -24.65 -0.09 -20.86
CA ARG A 62 -24.34 -1.18 -19.93
C ARG A 62 -23.46 -0.67 -18.80
N CYS A 63 -23.94 -0.88 -17.58
CA CYS A 63 -23.33 -0.38 -16.36
C CYS A 63 -22.89 -1.55 -15.45
N VAL A 64 -21.94 -1.26 -14.56
CA VAL A 64 -21.52 -2.15 -13.51
C VAL A 64 -21.84 -1.51 -12.14
N ALA A 65 -22.47 -2.28 -11.27
CA ALA A 65 -22.87 -1.83 -9.95
C ALA A 65 -21.70 -1.74 -8.97
N MET A 66 -21.71 -0.70 -8.14
CA MET A 66 -20.72 -0.48 -7.07
C MET A 66 -21.16 -1.05 -5.72
N ASP A 67 -22.36 -1.61 -5.65
CA ASP A 67 -22.91 -2.28 -4.48
C ASP A 67 -23.86 -3.42 -4.94
N ASN A 68 -24.39 -4.17 -3.99
CA ASN A 68 -25.31 -5.28 -4.25
C ASN A 68 -26.51 -4.84 -5.09
N THR A 69 -26.92 -5.68 -6.03
CA THR A 69 -28.06 -5.47 -6.93
C THR A 69 -29.34 -6.17 -6.47
N ASP A 70 -29.35 -6.80 -5.30
CA ASP A 70 -30.51 -7.50 -4.76
C ASP A 70 -31.71 -6.55 -4.61
N GLY A 71 -32.87 -7.02 -5.00
CA GLY A 71 -34.12 -6.26 -4.92
C GLY A 71 -34.33 -5.22 -6.01
N LEU A 72 -33.39 -5.07 -6.97
CA LEU A 72 -33.62 -4.23 -8.15
C LEU A 72 -34.69 -4.83 -9.08
N GLN A 73 -35.43 -3.97 -9.73
CA GLN A 73 -36.47 -4.33 -10.70
C GLN A 73 -36.30 -3.57 -12.00
N ARG A 74 -36.72 -4.17 -13.09
CA ARG A 74 -36.83 -3.48 -14.39
C ARG A 74 -37.78 -2.31 -14.25
N GLY A 75 -37.48 -1.24 -14.99
CA GLY A 75 -38.29 -0.02 -14.98
C GLY A 75 -37.94 0.98 -13.88
N LEU A 76 -37.07 0.63 -12.92
CA LEU A 76 -36.57 1.61 -11.97
C LEU A 76 -35.78 2.70 -12.69
N GLU A 77 -35.95 3.93 -12.24
CA GLU A 77 -35.29 5.10 -12.80
C GLU A 77 -33.80 5.10 -12.45
N ALA A 78 -32.98 5.41 -13.45
CA ALA A 78 -31.54 5.62 -13.31
C ALA A 78 -31.21 7.07 -13.71
N VAL A 79 -30.66 7.82 -12.79
CA VAL A 79 -30.40 9.26 -12.95
C VAL A 79 -28.90 9.48 -13.18
N PRO A 80 -28.50 10.01 -14.35
CA PRO A 80 -27.12 10.36 -14.61
C PRO A 80 -26.62 11.43 -13.63
N MET A 81 -25.39 11.28 -13.14
CA MET A 81 -24.75 12.25 -12.24
C MET A 81 -24.04 13.38 -13.01
N GLY A 82 -23.85 13.23 -14.33
CA GLY A 82 -23.10 14.18 -15.16
C GLY A 82 -21.58 14.14 -14.91
N SER A 83 -21.11 13.20 -14.14
CA SER A 83 -19.69 13.01 -13.78
C SER A 83 -19.38 11.55 -13.48
N PRO A 84 -18.11 11.15 -13.55
CA PRO A 84 -17.66 9.88 -12.96
C PRO A 84 -17.91 9.85 -11.44
N ILE A 85 -17.65 8.71 -10.82
CA ILE A 85 -17.60 8.58 -9.35
C ILE A 85 -16.56 9.58 -8.81
N LEU A 86 -16.96 10.34 -7.78
CA LEU A 86 -16.14 11.38 -7.17
C LEU A 86 -15.69 10.95 -5.77
N MET A 87 -14.45 11.29 -5.42
CA MET A 87 -13.92 11.09 -4.07
C MET A 87 -13.79 12.42 -3.34
N PRO A 88 -14.22 12.50 -2.08
CA PRO A 88 -14.05 13.70 -1.26
C PRO A 88 -12.57 14.00 -1.04
N SER A 89 -12.25 15.24 -0.72
CA SER A 89 -10.87 15.70 -0.54
C SER A 89 -10.70 16.58 0.70
N GLY A 90 -9.47 16.95 0.97
CA GLY A 90 -9.11 17.88 2.03
C GLY A 90 -9.01 17.25 3.42
N GLU A 91 -8.92 18.09 4.44
CA GLU A 91 -8.68 17.66 5.82
C GLU A 91 -9.82 16.83 6.43
N GLN A 92 -11.02 16.97 5.91
CA GLN A 92 -12.21 16.26 6.41
C GLN A 92 -12.13 14.75 6.30
N ILE A 93 -11.26 14.23 5.41
CA ILE A 93 -11.11 12.79 5.19
C ILE A 93 -9.96 12.17 6.01
N LYS A 94 -9.20 12.97 6.75
CA LYS A 94 -8.14 12.46 7.62
C LYS A 94 -8.71 11.58 8.73
N GLY A 95 -8.15 10.39 8.88
CA GLY A 95 -8.59 9.42 9.89
C GLY A 95 -9.93 8.72 9.57
N ARG A 96 -10.48 8.93 8.37
CA ARG A 96 -11.77 8.39 7.96
C ARG A 96 -11.61 7.10 7.15
N MET A 97 -12.67 6.30 7.17
CA MET A 97 -12.81 5.12 6.31
C MET A 97 -13.89 5.36 5.27
N LEU A 98 -13.54 5.19 4.01
CA LEU A 98 -14.40 5.44 2.86
C LEU A 98 -14.64 4.17 2.07
N ASN A 99 -15.77 4.09 1.39
CA ASN A 99 -16.03 3.08 0.38
C ASN A 99 -15.57 3.55 -1.03
N VAL A 100 -15.81 2.73 -2.04
CA VAL A 100 -15.43 2.99 -3.44
C VAL A 100 -16.03 4.28 -4.02
N ILE A 101 -17.19 4.70 -3.54
CA ILE A 101 -17.91 5.92 -4.00
C ILE A 101 -17.70 7.12 -3.06
N GLY A 102 -16.72 7.06 -2.16
CA GLY A 102 -16.37 8.17 -1.27
C GLY A 102 -17.29 8.37 -0.08
N GLN A 103 -18.19 7.44 0.20
CA GLN A 103 -19.05 7.52 1.38
C GLN A 103 -18.32 6.95 2.61
N PRO A 104 -18.48 7.59 3.80
CA PRO A 104 -17.88 7.06 5.02
C PRO A 104 -18.56 5.76 5.45
N ILE A 105 -17.73 4.79 5.83
CA ILE A 105 -18.14 3.49 6.37
C ILE A 105 -17.71 3.31 7.83
N ASP A 106 -17.19 4.36 8.44
CA ASP A 106 -16.73 4.41 9.83
C ASP A 106 -17.84 4.73 10.84
N GLY A 107 -19.08 4.92 10.37
CA GLY A 107 -20.24 5.28 11.22
C GLY A 107 -20.29 6.76 11.62
N MET A 108 -19.36 7.58 11.15
CA MET A 108 -19.35 9.02 11.41
C MET A 108 -20.12 9.81 10.34
N LYS A 109 -20.22 11.13 10.53
CA LYS A 109 -20.97 12.04 9.64
C LYS A 109 -20.51 11.95 8.19
N GLN A 110 -21.46 12.20 7.28
CA GLN A 110 -21.22 12.34 5.85
C GLN A 110 -20.21 13.47 5.57
N LEU A 111 -19.51 13.34 4.46
CA LEU A 111 -18.48 14.27 4.01
C LEU A 111 -19.01 15.20 2.93
N ALA A 112 -18.49 16.43 2.90
CA ALA A 112 -18.78 17.37 1.83
C ALA A 112 -18.10 16.95 0.54
N MET A 113 -18.82 17.03 -0.57
CA MET A 113 -18.31 16.69 -1.91
C MET A 113 -17.80 17.90 -2.68
N GLU A 114 -17.76 19.08 -2.04
CA GLU A 114 -17.16 20.28 -2.63
C GLU A 114 -15.65 20.05 -2.86
N GLY A 115 -15.18 20.31 -4.08
CA GLY A 115 -13.79 20.05 -4.45
C GLY A 115 -13.43 18.56 -4.58
N ALA A 116 -14.41 17.67 -4.73
CA ALA A 116 -14.18 16.26 -4.96
C ALA A 116 -13.53 16.00 -6.33
N TYR A 117 -12.75 14.92 -6.42
CA TYR A 117 -12.02 14.53 -7.64
C TYR A 117 -12.60 13.26 -8.24
N PRO A 118 -12.68 13.17 -9.60
CA PRO A 118 -13.13 11.95 -10.27
C PRO A 118 -12.10 10.83 -10.14
N ILE A 119 -12.58 9.58 -10.00
CA ILE A 119 -11.69 8.41 -9.90
C ILE A 119 -11.01 8.08 -11.22
N HIS A 120 -11.63 8.40 -12.34
CA HIS A 120 -11.03 8.29 -13.68
C HIS A 120 -10.36 9.60 -14.03
N ARG A 121 -9.05 9.62 -13.93
CA ARG A 121 -8.17 10.75 -14.25
C ARG A 121 -7.04 10.30 -15.16
N GLU A 122 -6.58 11.20 -15.98
CA GLU A 122 -5.34 11.01 -16.74
C GLU A 122 -4.12 11.09 -15.83
N ALA A 123 -3.05 10.42 -16.21
CA ALA A 123 -1.75 10.58 -15.56
C ALA A 123 -1.25 12.03 -15.72
N PRO A 124 -0.42 12.52 -14.78
CA PRO A 124 0.19 13.84 -14.90
C PRO A 124 0.97 13.99 -16.22
N LYS A 125 0.86 15.17 -16.84
CA LYS A 125 1.58 15.45 -18.08
C LYS A 125 3.07 15.51 -17.83
N PHE A 126 3.86 15.22 -18.87
CA PHE A 126 5.33 15.22 -18.80
C PHE A 126 5.90 16.51 -18.19
N GLU A 127 5.35 17.66 -18.55
CA GLU A 127 5.75 19.00 -18.03
C GLU A 127 5.45 19.19 -16.53
N GLU A 128 4.55 18.40 -15.95
CA GLU A 128 4.21 18.45 -14.53
C GLU A 128 5.11 17.55 -13.67
N LEU A 129 5.80 16.59 -14.30
CA LEU A 129 6.64 15.62 -13.60
C LEU A 129 7.88 16.27 -12.99
N SER A 130 8.30 15.74 -11.85
CA SER A 130 9.61 16.00 -11.29
C SER A 130 10.64 15.08 -11.95
N THR A 131 11.75 15.63 -12.41
CA THR A 131 12.84 14.86 -13.02
C THR A 131 13.91 14.43 -12.00
N THR A 132 13.80 14.88 -10.76
CA THR A 132 14.77 14.59 -9.70
C THR A 132 14.53 13.19 -9.15
N LYS A 133 15.58 12.37 -9.11
CA LYS A 133 15.54 11.07 -8.41
C LYS A 133 15.96 11.27 -6.96
N GLU A 134 15.02 11.17 -6.06
CA GLU A 134 15.25 11.30 -4.62
C GLU A 134 14.93 9.99 -3.92
N ILE A 135 15.72 9.65 -2.90
CA ILE A 135 15.45 8.50 -2.04
C ILE A 135 14.39 8.91 -1.02
N LEU A 136 13.37 8.07 -0.84
CA LEU A 136 12.44 8.17 0.27
C LEU A 136 13.06 7.46 1.48
N ALA A 137 13.68 8.21 2.38
CA ALA A 137 14.24 7.65 3.60
C ALA A 137 13.14 7.11 4.51
N THR A 138 13.13 5.80 4.74
CA THR A 138 12.11 5.13 5.57
C THR A 138 12.51 5.07 7.05
N GLY A 139 13.79 5.26 7.36
CA GLY A 139 14.34 5.06 8.70
C GLY A 139 14.45 3.59 9.11
N ILE A 140 14.26 2.67 8.18
CA ILE A 140 14.38 1.22 8.37
C ILE A 140 15.66 0.75 7.69
N LYS A 141 16.63 0.29 8.47
CA LYS A 141 17.99 -0.04 8.00
C LYS A 141 18.03 -0.95 6.79
N VAL A 142 17.31 -2.06 6.83
CA VAL A 142 17.33 -3.06 5.75
C VAL A 142 16.78 -2.50 4.44
N ILE A 143 15.73 -1.68 4.50
CA ILE A 143 15.13 -1.06 3.34
C ILE A 143 16.07 0.01 2.78
N ASP A 144 16.43 0.98 3.60
CA ASP A 144 17.21 2.14 3.17
C ASP A 144 18.60 1.75 2.61
N LEU A 145 19.22 0.69 3.17
CA LEU A 145 20.52 0.23 2.71
C LEU A 145 20.46 -0.63 1.45
N LEU A 146 19.61 -1.67 1.44
CA LEU A 146 19.68 -2.76 0.45
C LEU A 146 18.65 -2.64 -0.66
N GLU A 147 17.55 -1.95 -0.41
CA GLU A 147 16.44 -1.76 -1.34
C GLU A 147 15.82 -0.36 -1.25
N PRO A 148 16.62 0.72 -1.34
CA PRO A 148 16.13 2.08 -1.13
C PRO A 148 14.92 2.38 -2.01
N TYR A 149 13.90 3.05 -1.44
CA TYR A 149 12.69 3.43 -2.14
C TYR A 149 12.89 4.73 -2.89
N LEU A 150 12.46 4.75 -4.15
CA LEU A 150 12.41 5.97 -4.95
C LEU A 150 11.19 6.78 -4.53
N LYS A 151 11.38 8.05 -4.24
CA LYS A 151 10.29 9.00 -4.04
C LYS A 151 9.47 9.15 -5.31
N GLY A 152 8.17 8.87 -5.23
CA GLY A 152 7.32 8.75 -6.41
C GLY A 152 7.44 7.41 -7.15
N GLY A 153 8.15 6.46 -6.57
CA GLY A 153 8.32 5.12 -7.11
C GLY A 153 7.22 4.14 -6.70
N LYS A 154 7.30 2.95 -7.27
CA LYS A 154 6.35 1.86 -7.06
C LYS A 154 7.08 0.67 -6.47
N ILE A 155 6.70 0.28 -5.27
CA ILE A 155 7.32 -0.79 -4.51
C ILE A 155 6.36 -1.98 -4.42
N GLY A 156 6.82 -3.16 -4.83
CA GLY A 156 6.12 -4.41 -4.60
C GLY A 156 6.48 -5.01 -3.26
N LEU A 157 5.49 -5.31 -2.43
CA LEU A 157 5.65 -5.97 -1.16
C LEU A 157 5.17 -7.42 -1.26
N PHE A 158 6.10 -8.35 -1.15
CA PHE A 158 5.86 -9.78 -1.22
C PHE A 158 6.00 -10.40 0.16
N GLY A 159 5.15 -11.33 0.49
CA GLY A 159 5.25 -12.06 1.75
C GLY A 159 4.00 -12.86 2.05
N GLY A 160 4.19 -14.04 2.63
CA GLY A 160 3.12 -14.89 3.10
C GLY A 160 2.42 -14.35 4.34
N ALA A 161 1.49 -15.11 4.87
CA ALA A 161 0.82 -14.76 6.12
C ALA A 161 1.79 -14.88 7.32
N GLY A 162 1.66 -13.96 8.29
CA GLY A 162 2.39 -14.02 9.56
C GLY A 162 3.87 -13.57 9.50
N VAL A 163 4.33 -12.94 8.43
CA VAL A 163 5.70 -12.44 8.31
C VAL A 163 5.86 -10.96 8.73
N GLY A 164 4.81 -10.34 9.28
CA GLY A 164 4.86 -8.96 9.76
C GLY A 164 4.57 -7.90 8.70
N LYS A 165 3.89 -8.24 7.60
CA LYS A 165 3.53 -7.30 6.52
C LYS A 165 2.78 -6.06 7.06
N THR A 166 1.72 -6.27 7.83
CA THR A 166 0.91 -5.17 8.40
C THR A 166 1.72 -4.29 9.34
N VAL A 167 2.58 -4.88 10.17
CA VAL A 167 3.43 -4.13 11.10
C VAL A 167 4.44 -3.27 10.34
N LEU A 168 5.00 -3.80 9.25
CA LEU A 168 5.90 -3.03 8.38
C LEU A 168 5.16 -1.86 7.71
N ILE A 169 3.96 -2.08 7.19
CA ILE A 169 3.12 -1.02 6.60
C ILE A 169 2.85 0.07 7.62
N MET A 170 2.43 -0.27 8.83
CA MET A 170 2.18 0.71 9.89
C MET A 170 3.43 1.49 10.29
N GLU A 171 4.59 0.84 10.36
CA GLU A 171 5.85 1.53 10.68
C GLU A 171 6.25 2.49 9.55
N LEU A 172 6.07 2.11 8.29
CA LEU A 172 6.29 3.00 7.15
C LEU A 172 5.40 4.25 7.24
N ILE A 173 4.10 4.08 7.53
CA ILE A 173 3.17 5.19 7.72
C ILE A 173 3.65 6.11 8.84
N ASN A 174 3.99 5.54 9.99
CA ASN A 174 4.45 6.28 11.15
C ASN A 174 5.75 7.06 10.86
N ASN A 175 6.69 6.43 10.17
CA ASN A 175 7.99 7.03 9.89
C ASN A 175 7.90 8.13 8.83
N ILE A 176 7.09 7.94 7.79
CA ILE A 176 6.85 8.98 6.78
C ILE A 176 6.15 10.19 7.37
N ALA A 177 5.20 9.98 8.27
CA ALA A 177 4.55 11.07 8.97
C ALA A 177 5.50 11.86 9.87
N LYS A 178 6.41 11.18 10.57
CA LYS A 178 7.38 11.82 11.46
C LYS A 178 8.56 12.47 10.71
N GLY A 179 9.08 11.77 9.70
CA GLY A 179 10.28 12.19 8.98
C GLY A 179 10.03 13.19 7.85
N HIS A 180 8.88 13.13 7.20
CA HIS A 180 8.58 13.87 5.97
C HIS A 180 7.33 14.75 6.05
N ASN A 181 6.66 14.86 7.21
CA ASN A 181 5.33 15.46 7.32
C ASN A 181 4.34 14.89 6.29
N GLY A 182 4.58 13.65 5.88
CA GLY A 182 3.82 12.97 4.84
C GLY A 182 2.48 12.46 5.37
N PHE A 183 1.59 12.18 4.42
CA PHE A 183 0.30 11.59 4.69
C PHE A 183 0.17 10.26 3.95
N SER A 184 -0.60 9.33 4.50
CA SER A 184 -0.75 8.01 3.90
C SER A 184 -2.20 7.73 3.53
N VAL A 185 -2.38 7.02 2.41
CA VAL A 185 -3.67 6.49 1.98
C VAL A 185 -3.55 5.00 1.83
N PHE A 186 -4.48 4.25 2.41
CA PHE A 186 -4.51 2.80 2.33
C PHE A 186 -5.75 2.37 1.53
N ALA A 187 -5.54 1.66 0.43
CA ALA A 187 -6.60 1.06 -0.37
C ALA A 187 -6.65 -0.46 -0.11
N GLY A 188 -7.71 -0.89 0.56
CA GLY A 188 -8.00 -2.31 0.78
C GLY A 188 -8.80 -2.86 -0.39
N VAL A 189 -8.17 -3.68 -1.23
CA VAL A 189 -8.72 -4.21 -2.46
C VAL A 189 -9.03 -5.69 -2.33
N GLY A 190 -10.29 -6.05 -2.21
CA GLY A 190 -10.74 -7.44 -2.13
C GLY A 190 -10.24 -8.20 -0.89
N GLU A 191 -9.89 -7.50 0.18
CA GLU A 191 -9.44 -8.10 1.43
C GLU A 191 -10.62 -8.46 2.35
N ARG A 192 -10.34 -9.26 3.37
CA ARG A 192 -11.34 -9.68 4.34
C ARG A 192 -11.77 -8.53 5.23
N THR A 193 -13.07 -8.39 5.47
CA THR A 193 -13.65 -7.37 6.37
C THR A 193 -12.99 -7.37 7.76
N ARG A 194 -12.68 -8.55 8.29
CA ARG A 194 -12.02 -8.69 9.59
C ARG A 194 -10.63 -8.05 9.59
N GLU A 195 -9.84 -8.29 8.56
CA GLU A 195 -8.49 -7.73 8.43
C GLU A 195 -8.51 -6.20 8.34
N GLY A 196 -9.52 -5.65 7.64
CA GLY A 196 -9.76 -4.21 7.62
C GLY A 196 -10.12 -3.63 8.99
N ASN A 197 -10.95 -4.33 9.77
CA ASN A 197 -11.28 -3.92 11.13
C ASN A 197 -10.08 -4.03 12.10
N ASP A 198 -9.29 -5.08 11.96
CA ASP A 198 -8.08 -5.25 12.77
C ASP A 198 -7.09 -4.11 12.45
N LEU A 199 -6.90 -3.77 11.17
CA LEU A 199 -6.01 -2.70 10.74
C LEU A 199 -6.41 -1.32 11.30
N ILE A 200 -7.70 -0.95 11.27
CA ILE A 200 -8.14 0.34 11.84
C ILE A 200 -7.89 0.41 13.34
N ARG A 201 -8.12 -0.68 14.07
CA ARG A 201 -7.84 -0.76 15.51
C ARG A 201 -6.36 -0.59 15.79
N GLU A 202 -5.50 -1.31 15.08
CA GLU A 202 -4.05 -1.21 15.19
C GLU A 202 -3.54 0.20 14.86
N MET A 203 -4.11 0.88 13.85
CA MET A 203 -3.79 2.26 13.52
C MET A 203 -4.22 3.26 14.60
N ILE A 204 -5.34 3.00 15.29
CA ILE A 204 -5.77 3.83 16.44
C ILE A 204 -4.85 3.56 17.65
N GLU A 205 -4.52 2.31 17.91
CA GLU A 205 -3.62 1.92 19.01
C GLU A 205 -2.21 2.48 18.84
N SER A 206 -1.68 2.48 17.64
CA SER A 206 -0.36 3.04 17.31
C SER A 206 -0.35 4.57 17.21
N GLY A 207 -1.52 5.22 17.18
CA GLY A 207 -1.65 6.67 17.07
C GLY A 207 -1.47 7.22 15.67
N VAL A 208 -1.47 6.37 14.63
CA VAL A 208 -1.52 6.76 13.21
C VAL A 208 -2.87 7.41 12.90
N ILE A 209 -3.94 6.82 13.38
CA ILE A 209 -5.28 7.42 13.39
C ILE A 209 -5.60 7.85 14.81
N ARG A 210 -6.07 9.09 14.96
CA ARG A 210 -6.26 9.73 16.27
C ARG A 210 -7.73 10.00 16.51
N TYR A 211 -8.36 9.14 17.30
CA TYR A 211 -9.74 9.33 17.75
C TYR A 211 -9.82 10.01 19.14
N GLY A 212 -8.67 10.28 19.76
CA GLY A 212 -8.57 10.88 21.09
C GLY A 212 -8.50 9.86 22.24
N ASP A 213 -7.99 10.31 23.38
CA ASP A 213 -7.71 9.42 24.53
C ASP A 213 -8.99 8.80 25.14
N LYS A 214 -10.11 9.52 25.10
CA LYS A 214 -11.38 9.02 25.63
C LYS A 214 -11.88 7.82 24.81
N PHE A 215 -11.82 7.94 23.48
CA PHE A 215 -12.19 6.85 22.60
C PHE A 215 -11.26 5.65 22.80
N ARG A 216 -9.94 5.89 22.86
CA ARG A 216 -8.95 4.83 23.01
C ARG A 216 -9.14 4.05 24.31
N LYS A 217 -9.42 4.71 25.45
CA LYS A 217 -9.74 4.05 26.71
C LYS A 217 -11.01 3.18 26.60
N ALA A 218 -12.06 3.70 25.97
CA ALA A 218 -13.29 2.93 25.75
C ALA A 218 -13.05 1.71 24.85
N MET A 219 -12.23 1.87 23.80
CA MET A 219 -11.84 0.78 22.90
C MET A 219 -11.04 -0.31 23.63
N ASP A 220 -10.11 0.06 24.52
CA ASP A 220 -9.35 -0.88 25.36
C ASP A 220 -10.27 -1.65 26.31
N GLU A 221 -11.41 -1.07 26.74
CA GLU A 221 -12.47 -1.70 27.50
C GLU A 221 -13.44 -2.54 26.65
N GLY A 222 -13.21 -2.64 25.34
CA GLY A 222 -14.05 -3.37 24.40
C GLY A 222 -15.30 -2.62 23.93
N LYS A 223 -15.36 -1.30 24.13
CA LYS A 223 -16.48 -0.44 23.71
C LYS A 223 -16.07 0.39 22.49
N TRP A 224 -16.88 0.32 21.44
CA TRP A 224 -16.71 1.14 20.23
C TRP A 224 -17.74 2.26 20.24
N ASP A 225 -17.41 3.38 20.88
CA ASP A 225 -18.32 4.52 21.05
C ASP A 225 -17.83 5.75 20.28
N LEU A 226 -18.39 5.95 19.10
CA LEU A 226 -18.02 7.06 18.19
C LEU A 226 -18.37 8.44 18.74
N SER A 227 -19.22 8.54 19.76
CA SER A 227 -19.53 9.82 20.40
C SER A 227 -18.35 10.39 21.19
N LEU A 228 -17.36 9.54 21.49
CA LEU A 228 -16.13 9.90 22.21
C LEU A 228 -14.99 10.35 21.30
N VAL A 229 -15.19 10.31 19.98
CA VAL A 229 -14.18 10.77 19.01
C VAL A 229 -13.98 12.27 19.14
N ASP A 230 -12.73 12.70 19.33
CA ASP A 230 -12.35 14.11 19.38
C ASP A 230 -12.09 14.62 17.95
N PRO A 231 -12.90 15.59 17.45
CA PRO A 231 -12.74 16.11 16.10
C PRO A 231 -11.40 16.81 15.85
N GLU A 232 -10.80 17.41 16.88
CA GLU A 232 -9.49 18.09 16.74
C GLU A 232 -8.33 17.08 16.69
N GLU A 233 -8.42 16.00 17.45
CA GLU A 233 -7.46 14.89 17.34
C GLU A 233 -7.61 14.16 16.02
N LEU A 234 -8.84 13.96 15.53
CA LEU A 234 -9.10 13.30 14.25
C LEU A 234 -8.38 14.01 13.09
N LYS A 235 -8.37 15.33 13.04
CA LYS A 235 -7.66 16.12 12.02
C LYS A 235 -6.14 15.92 12.02
N LYS A 236 -5.57 15.43 13.12
CA LYS A 236 -4.14 15.13 13.25
C LYS A 236 -3.80 13.71 12.80
N SER A 237 -4.79 12.94 12.36
CA SER A 237 -4.57 11.60 11.82
C SER A 237 -3.68 11.63 10.58
N GLN A 238 -2.86 10.61 10.42
CA GLN A 238 -1.81 10.51 9.42
C GLN A 238 -2.19 9.61 8.24
N ALA A 239 -3.39 9.03 8.28
CA ALA A 239 -3.87 8.11 7.24
C ALA A 239 -5.36 8.28 6.96
N THR A 240 -5.75 7.92 5.74
CA THR A 240 -7.13 7.71 5.29
C THR A 240 -7.23 6.32 4.69
N LEU A 241 -8.34 5.62 4.95
CA LEU A 241 -8.58 4.27 4.48
C LEU A 241 -9.70 4.26 3.44
N VAL A 242 -9.51 3.52 2.35
CA VAL A 242 -10.53 3.32 1.31
C VAL A 242 -10.69 1.83 1.08
N TYR A 243 -11.88 1.28 1.28
CA TYR A 243 -12.14 -0.15 1.21
C TYR A 243 -13.12 -0.54 0.11
N GLY A 244 -12.76 -1.57 -0.64
CA GLY A 244 -13.62 -2.37 -1.49
C GLY A 244 -13.35 -3.84 -1.16
N GLN A 245 -14.12 -4.38 -0.19
CA GLN A 245 -13.81 -5.65 0.46
C GLN A 245 -14.26 -6.86 -0.36
N MET A 246 -13.86 -8.06 0.08
CA MET A 246 -14.08 -9.33 -0.62
C MET A 246 -15.57 -9.64 -0.89
N ASN A 247 -16.46 -9.19 0.00
CA ASN A 247 -17.90 -9.40 -0.12
C ASN A 247 -18.61 -8.40 -1.04
N GLU A 248 -17.90 -7.37 -1.50
CA GLU A 248 -18.45 -6.37 -2.41
C GLU A 248 -18.43 -6.88 -3.87
N PRO A 249 -19.31 -6.35 -4.74
CA PRO A 249 -19.37 -6.77 -6.13
C PRO A 249 -18.07 -6.44 -6.90
N PRO A 250 -17.82 -7.11 -8.04
CA PRO A 250 -16.57 -6.92 -8.78
C PRO A 250 -16.35 -5.49 -9.27
N GLY A 251 -17.42 -4.72 -9.53
CA GLY A 251 -17.30 -3.30 -9.89
C GLY A 251 -16.64 -2.47 -8.79
N ALA A 252 -17.06 -2.66 -7.54
CA ALA A 252 -16.46 -1.99 -6.39
C ALA A 252 -14.99 -2.40 -6.19
N ARG A 253 -14.70 -3.70 -6.23
CA ARG A 253 -13.33 -4.23 -6.06
C ARG A 253 -12.37 -3.80 -7.18
N ALA A 254 -12.87 -3.65 -8.41
CA ALA A 254 -12.08 -3.16 -9.55
C ALA A 254 -11.81 -1.65 -9.48
N SER A 255 -12.67 -0.87 -8.81
CA SER A 255 -12.58 0.59 -8.79
C SER A 255 -11.94 1.15 -7.52
N VAL A 256 -11.91 0.40 -6.41
CA VAL A 256 -11.45 0.92 -5.11
C VAL A 256 -9.98 1.35 -5.11
N ALA A 257 -9.12 0.69 -5.87
CA ALA A 257 -7.71 1.13 -6.01
C ALA A 257 -7.62 2.51 -6.68
N LEU A 258 -8.49 2.77 -7.67
CA LEU A 258 -8.60 4.08 -8.32
C LEU A 258 -9.16 5.13 -7.36
N SER A 259 -10.14 4.76 -6.54
CA SER A 259 -10.70 5.63 -5.50
C SER A 259 -9.65 6.05 -4.48
N GLY A 260 -8.88 5.08 -3.97
CA GLY A 260 -7.78 5.34 -3.04
C GLY A 260 -6.68 6.20 -3.65
N LEU A 261 -6.30 5.91 -4.90
CA LEU A 261 -5.32 6.71 -5.64
C LEU A 261 -5.79 8.16 -5.84
N THR A 262 -7.08 8.35 -6.14
CA THR A 262 -7.67 9.68 -6.29
C THR A 262 -7.61 10.48 -4.98
N VAL A 263 -7.84 9.83 -3.85
CA VAL A 263 -7.65 10.45 -2.52
C VAL A 263 -6.19 10.86 -2.31
N ALA A 264 -5.23 10.00 -2.67
CA ALA A 264 -3.80 10.31 -2.59
C ALA A 264 -3.41 11.49 -3.50
N GLU A 265 -3.93 11.53 -4.72
CA GLU A 265 -3.73 12.66 -5.65
C GLU A 265 -4.32 13.96 -5.12
N GLY A 266 -5.48 13.90 -4.46
CA GLY A 266 -6.09 15.06 -3.81
C GLY A 266 -5.16 15.70 -2.77
N PHE A 267 -4.45 14.89 -1.98
CA PHE A 267 -3.45 15.38 -1.04
C PHE A 267 -2.16 15.86 -1.73
N ARG A 268 -1.66 15.16 -2.74
CA ARG A 268 -0.49 15.58 -3.51
C ARG A 268 -0.72 16.93 -4.21
N ASP A 269 -1.85 17.07 -4.90
CA ASP A 269 -2.14 18.20 -5.77
C ASP A 269 -2.69 19.39 -4.98
N GLY A 270 -3.33 19.16 -3.83
CA GLY A 270 -3.87 20.18 -2.93
C GLY A 270 -2.81 20.98 -2.18
N GLY A 271 -1.59 20.49 -2.15
CA GLY A 271 -0.47 21.11 -1.44
C GLY A 271 -0.62 21.09 0.10
N SER A 272 0.47 21.36 0.80
CA SER A 272 0.44 21.67 2.22
C SER A 272 -0.07 23.11 2.43
N LYS A 273 -0.75 23.38 3.54
CA LYS A 273 -1.15 24.75 3.94
C LYS A 273 0.05 25.72 4.00
N ASP A 274 1.24 25.21 4.20
CA ASP A 274 2.49 25.94 4.27
C ASP A 274 3.19 26.10 2.91
N GLY A 275 2.53 25.69 1.80
CA GLY A 275 3.03 25.83 0.43
C GLY A 275 4.16 24.86 0.06
N GLY A 276 4.46 23.86 0.91
CA GLY A 276 5.42 22.81 0.62
C GLY A 276 4.86 21.67 -0.23
N ALA A 277 5.74 20.93 -0.89
CA ALA A 277 5.37 19.69 -1.57
C ALA A 277 4.89 18.64 -0.56
N SER A 278 3.81 17.94 -0.89
CA SER A 278 3.27 16.87 -0.05
C SER A 278 3.77 15.52 -0.53
N ASP A 279 4.40 14.77 0.37
CA ASP A 279 4.83 13.40 0.10
C ASP A 279 3.78 12.42 0.62
N ILE A 280 3.14 11.72 -0.30
CA ILE A 280 2.05 10.80 0.00
C ILE A 280 2.55 9.38 -0.17
N LEU A 281 2.29 8.55 0.84
CA LEU A 281 2.51 7.12 0.78
C LEU A 281 1.16 6.44 0.48
N PHE A 282 1.11 5.69 -0.62
CA PHE A 282 -0.09 5.02 -1.08
C PHE A 282 0.07 3.51 -1.00
N PHE A 283 -0.72 2.88 -0.12
CA PHE A 283 -0.74 1.43 0.04
C PHE A 283 -1.89 0.81 -0.74
N ILE A 284 -1.60 -0.27 -1.44
CA ILE A 284 -2.59 -1.11 -2.12
C ILE A 284 -2.46 -2.53 -1.57
N ASP A 285 -3.46 -3.00 -0.89
CA ASP A 285 -3.51 -4.37 -0.42
C ASP A 285 -4.83 -5.01 -0.88
N ASN A 286 -4.86 -5.79 -1.90
CA ASN A 286 -3.81 -6.40 -2.69
C ASN A 286 -3.96 -6.04 -4.18
N ILE A 287 -2.87 -5.70 -4.88
CA ILE A 287 -2.95 -5.30 -6.30
C ILE A 287 -3.42 -6.44 -7.21
N PHE A 288 -3.16 -7.70 -6.87
CA PHE A 288 -3.68 -8.85 -7.59
C PHE A 288 -5.22 -8.87 -7.62
N ARG A 289 -5.87 -8.45 -6.53
CA ARG A 289 -7.34 -8.40 -6.46
C ARG A 289 -7.94 -7.35 -7.38
N PHE A 290 -7.22 -6.26 -7.64
CA PHE A 290 -7.59 -5.29 -8.67
C PHE A 290 -7.67 -5.95 -10.06
N THR A 291 -6.65 -6.70 -10.45
CA THR A 291 -6.64 -7.41 -11.74
C THR A 291 -7.69 -8.51 -11.80
N GLN A 292 -7.88 -9.26 -10.73
CA GLN A 292 -8.90 -10.30 -10.63
C GLN A 292 -10.31 -9.73 -10.79
N ALA A 293 -10.65 -8.66 -10.07
CA ALA A 293 -11.95 -8.00 -10.20
C ALA A 293 -12.16 -7.44 -11.61
N GLY A 294 -11.13 -6.89 -12.24
CA GLY A 294 -11.15 -6.46 -13.64
C GLY A 294 -11.46 -7.60 -14.60
N SER A 295 -10.93 -8.80 -14.38
CA SER A 295 -11.26 -9.98 -15.19
C SER A 295 -12.71 -10.43 -15.01
N GLU A 296 -13.23 -10.38 -13.78
CA GLU A 296 -14.64 -10.68 -13.49
C GLU A 296 -15.58 -9.68 -14.23
N VAL A 297 -15.28 -8.38 -14.15
CA VAL A 297 -16.03 -7.34 -14.85
C VAL A 297 -15.98 -7.58 -16.37
N SER A 298 -14.79 -7.84 -16.92
CA SER A 298 -14.61 -8.09 -18.35
C SER A 298 -15.44 -9.28 -18.85
N ALA A 299 -15.46 -10.38 -18.08
CA ALA A 299 -16.26 -11.55 -18.38
C ALA A 299 -17.78 -11.25 -18.34
N LEU A 300 -18.24 -10.51 -17.33
CA LEU A 300 -19.63 -10.11 -17.19
C LEU A 300 -20.09 -9.15 -18.32
N LEU A 301 -19.17 -8.34 -18.86
CA LEU A 301 -19.42 -7.49 -20.02
C LEU A 301 -19.40 -8.27 -21.36
N GLY A 302 -19.12 -9.58 -21.34
CA GLY A 302 -19.08 -10.44 -22.51
C GLY A 302 -17.84 -10.23 -23.39
N ARG A 303 -16.76 -9.67 -22.84
CA ARG A 303 -15.49 -9.54 -23.57
C ARG A 303 -14.77 -10.88 -23.66
N MET A 304 -14.17 -11.17 -24.82
CA MET A 304 -13.39 -12.40 -25.01
C MET A 304 -12.15 -12.38 -24.12
N PRO A 305 -11.94 -13.42 -23.28
CA PRO A 305 -10.79 -13.46 -22.39
C PRO A 305 -9.48 -13.65 -23.16
N SER A 306 -8.39 -13.13 -22.60
CA SER A 306 -7.03 -13.39 -23.06
C SER A 306 -6.43 -14.63 -22.36
N ALA A 307 -5.11 -14.76 -22.35
CA ALA A 307 -4.42 -15.88 -21.72
C ALA A 307 -4.83 -16.05 -20.25
N VAL A 308 -5.01 -17.29 -19.81
CA VAL A 308 -5.37 -17.69 -18.44
C VAL A 308 -6.69 -17.09 -17.93
N GLY A 309 -7.53 -16.57 -18.81
CA GLY A 309 -8.84 -16.02 -18.46
C GLY A 309 -8.84 -14.54 -18.05
N TYR A 310 -7.71 -13.85 -18.15
CA TYR A 310 -7.64 -12.41 -17.86
C TYR A 310 -8.29 -11.56 -18.95
N GLN A 311 -8.62 -10.32 -18.59
CA GLN A 311 -9.13 -9.33 -19.53
C GLN A 311 -8.09 -8.97 -20.61
N PRO A 312 -8.51 -8.73 -21.86
CA PRO A 312 -7.59 -8.31 -22.92
C PRO A 312 -6.95 -6.94 -22.67
N THR A 313 -7.57 -6.14 -21.80
CA THR A 313 -7.15 -4.79 -21.41
C THR A 313 -6.26 -4.75 -20.14
N LEU A 314 -5.82 -5.91 -19.63
CA LEU A 314 -5.05 -6.02 -18.39
C LEU A 314 -3.86 -5.05 -18.34
N ALA A 315 -3.03 -5.05 -19.37
CA ALA A 315 -1.83 -4.22 -19.41
C ALA A 315 -2.15 -2.71 -19.45
N SER A 316 -3.19 -2.32 -20.21
CA SER A 316 -3.58 -0.91 -20.31
C SER A 316 -4.29 -0.41 -19.04
N GLU A 317 -5.13 -1.22 -18.41
CA GLU A 317 -5.78 -0.88 -17.13
C GLU A 317 -4.75 -0.72 -16.01
N MET A 318 -3.82 -1.68 -15.89
CA MET A 318 -2.71 -1.61 -14.94
C MET A 318 -1.83 -0.39 -15.22
N GLY A 319 -1.44 -0.18 -16.48
CA GLY A 319 -0.61 0.96 -16.88
C GLY A 319 -1.27 2.31 -16.57
N SER A 320 -2.55 2.47 -16.89
CA SER A 320 -3.30 3.70 -16.62
C SER A 320 -3.32 4.06 -15.13
N MET A 321 -3.45 3.07 -14.25
CA MET A 321 -3.38 3.29 -12.81
C MET A 321 -1.95 3.59 -12.35
N GLN A 322 -0.98 2.78 -12.77
CA GLN A 322 0.41 2.88 -12.32
C GLN A 322 1.08 4.20 -12.74
N GLU A 323 0.77 4.73 -13.93
CA GLU A 323 1.35 5.99 -14.42
C GLU A 323 0.84 7.23 -13.67
N ARG A 324 -0.27 7.13 -12.94
CA ARG A 324 -0.73 8.19 -12.04
C ARG A 324 0.12 8.28 -10.76
N ILE A 325 0.80 7.19 -10.40
CA ILE A 325 1.65 7.08 -9.22
C ILE A 325 3.04 7.61 -9.58
N THR A 326 3.30 8.86 -9.26
CA THR A 326 4.54 9.53 -9.66
C THR A 326 4.83 10.78 -8.83
N SER A 327 6.04 11.31 -8.97
CA SER A 327 6.43 12.62 -8.45
C SER A 327 6.09 13.72 -9.43
N THR A 328 5.43 14.76 -8.93
CA THR A 328 5.15 15.99 -9.66
C THR A 328 5.86 17.17 -9.00
N LYS A 329 5.81 18.34 -9.64
CA LYS A 329 6.33 19.60 -9.06
C LYS A 329 5.58 20.03 -7.80
N LYS A 330 4.35 19.48 -7.55
CA LYS A 330 3.52 19.80 -6.38
C LYS A 330 3.73 18.84 -5.21
N GLY A 331 4.23 17.65 -5.46
CA GLY A 331 4.42 16.60 -4.46
C GLY A 331 4.64 15.24 -5.09
N SER A 332 4.75 14.22 -4.26
CA SER A 332 4.98 12.84 -4.71
C SER A 332 3.94 11.88 -4.17
N ILE A 333 3.66 10.83 -4.95
CA ILE A 333 2.97 9.63 -4.48
C ILE A 333 3.95 8.47 -4.65
N THR A 334 4.35 7.87 -3.54
CA THR A 334 5.13 6.62 -3.52
C THR A 334 4.17 5.50 -3.14
N SER A 335 4.10 4.44 -3.93
CA SER A 335 3.20 3.33 -3.63
C SER A 335 3.94 2.12 -3.08
N VAL A 336 3.32 1.47 -2.09
CA VAL A 336 3.68 0.14 -1.62
C VAL A 336 2.50 -0.77 -1.91
N GLN A 337 2.72 -1.71 -2.81
CA GLN A 337 1.69 -2.58 -3.35
C GLN A 337 1.94 -4.01 -2.88
N ALA A 338 1.03 -4.54 -2.07
CA ALA A 338 1.07 -5.95 -1.73
C ALA A 338 0.74 -6.77 -2.99
N VAL A 339 1.63 -7.69 -3.34
CA VAL A 339 1.49 -8.53 -4.51
C VAL A 339 1.29 -9.98 -4.06
N TYR A 340 0.18 -10.56 -4.46
CA TYR A 340 -0.05 -11.99 -4.36
C TYR A 340 0.34 -12.67 -5.67
N VAL A 341 1.09 -13.74 -5.59
CA VAL A 341 1.51 -14.54 -6.74
C VAL A 341 0.76 -15.88 -6.69
N PRO A 342 -0.22 -16.12 -7.57
CA PRO A 342 -0.97 -17.36 -7.60
C PRO A 342 -0.04 -18.57 -7.80
N ALA A 343 -0.15 -19.57 -6.92
CA ALA A 343 0.65 -20.80 -6.98
C ALA A 343 2.17 -20.57 -7.05
N ASP A 344 2.66 -19.43 -6.58
CA ASP A 344 4.06 -18.99 -6.69
C ASP A 344 4.58 -18.91 -8.15
N ASP A 345 3.66 -18.78 -9.11
CA ASP A 345 3.98 -18.67 -10.54
C ASP A 345 4.17 -17.20 -10.96
N LEU A 346 5.41 -16.78 -11.05
CA LEU A 346 5.79 -15.44 -11.50
C LEU A 346 5.50 -15.18 -12.98
N THR A 347 5.15 -16.22 -13.76
CA THR A 347 4.81 -16.10 -15.19
C THR A 347 3.32 -15.85 -15.39
N ASP A 348 2.50 -15.93 -14.35
CA ASP A 348 1.10 -15.55 -14.42
C ASP A 348 0.97 -14.09 -14.90
N PRO A 349 0.06 -13.79 -15.86
CA PRO A 349 -0.06 -12.47 -16.47
C PRO A 349 -0.26 -11.30 -15.50
N ALA A 350 -0.95 -11.51 -14.37
CA ALA A 350 -1.21 -10.43 -13.42
C ALA A 350 0.05 -10.00 -12.65
N PRO A 351 0.78 -10.89 -11.94
CA PRO A 351 2.05 -10.51 -11.34
C PRO A 351 3.09 -10.09 -12.38
N ALA A 352 3.20 -10.78 -13.52
CA ALA A 352 4.15 -10.41 -14.57
C ALA A 352 3.96 -8.98 -15.07
N THR A 353 2.70 -8.56 -15.30
CA THR A 353 2.38 -7.18 -15.70
C THR A 353 2.70 -6.20 -14.57
N THR A 354 2.39 -6.55 -13.32
CA THR A 354 2.70 -5.70 -12.16
C THR A 354 4.20 -5.46 -12.03
N PHE A 355 5.02 -6.49 -12.16
CA PHE A 355 6.48 -6.41 -12.05
C PHE A 355 7.11 -5.42 -13.03
N THR A 356 6.55 -5.23 -14.22
CA THR A 356 7.08 -4.28 -15.20
C THR A 356 7.06 -2.83 -14.72
N HIS A 357 6.14 -2.51 -13.80
CA HIS A 357 5.96 -1.16 -13.26
C HIS A 357 6.76 -0.91 -11.97
N LEU A 358 7.26 -1.95 -11.30
CA LEU A 358 7.91 -1.80 -10.00
C LEU A 358 9.33 -1.24 -10.10
N ASP A 359 9.64 -0.30 -9.20
CA ASP A 359 10.98 0.28 -9.03
C ASP A 359 11.79 -0.45 -7.97
N ALA A 360 11.13 -1.01 -6.97
CA ALA A 360 11.73 -1.82 -5.93
C ALA A 360 10.82 -2.99 -5.53
N THR A 361 11.43 -4.01 -4.96
CA THR A 361 10.75 -5.23 -4.50
C THR A 361 11.23 -5.57 -3.11
N THR A 362 10.32 -5.51 -2.13
CA THR A 362 10.53 -5.94 -0.75
C THR A 362 9.98 -7.34 -0.58
N VAL A 363 10.81 -8.30 -0.26
CA VAL A 363 10.41 -9.69 -0.01
C VAL A 363 10.51 -9.99 1.49
N LEU A 364 9.39 -10.37 2.09
CA LEU A 364 9.33 -10.85 3.48
C LEU A 364 9.41 -12.37 3.52
N ASP A 365 10.34 -12.90 4.27
CA ASP A 365 10.61 -14.36 4.35
C ASP A 365 10.25 -14.90 5.74
N ARG A 366 9.53 -16.03 5.74
CA ARG A 366 9.13 -16.72 6.97
C ARG A 366 10.32 -17.28 7.73
N LYS A 367 11.35 -17.77 7.04
CA LYS A 367 12.57 -18.31 7.67
C LYS A 367 13.30 -17.24 8.48
N ILE A 368 13.31 -16.00 7.99
CA ILE A 368 13.88 -14.86 8.70
C ILE A 368 13.04 -14.50 9.92
N ALA A 369 11.70 -14.52 9.78
CA ALA A 369 10.78 -14.30 10.90
C ALA A 369 10.94 -15.38 11.99
N GLU A 370 11.16 -16.64 11.63
CA GLU A 370 11.39 -17.75 12.55
C GLU A 370 12.70 -17.60 13.35
N LEU A 371 13.67 -16.85 12.81
CA LEU A 371 14.90 -16.46 13.54
C LEU A 371 14.68 -15.30 14.52
N GLY A 372 13.47 -14.74 14.59
CA GLY A 372 13.16 -13.56 15.41
C GLY A 372 13.73 -12.25 14.87
N ILE A 373 14.07 -12.20 13.58
CA ILE A 373 14.60 -11.03 12.90
C ILE A 373 13.43 -10.28 12.27
N TYR A 374 13.15 -9.07 12.76
CA TYR A 374 12.10 -8.19 12.25
C TYR A 374 12.66 -6.79 11.97
N PRO A 375 12.29 -6.15 10.82
CA PRO A 375 11.40 -6.70 9.79
C PRO A 375 12.02 -7.92 9.10
N ALA A 376 11.17 -8.89 8.76
CA ALA A 376 11.62 -10.15 8.17
C ALA A 376 11.92 -10.03 6.66
N VAL A 377 12.61 -8.98 6.27
CA VAL A 377 12.98 -8.69 4.87
C VAL A 377 14.11 -9.63 4.45
N ASP A 378 13.92 -10.30 3.32
CA ASP A 378 14.99 -11.08 2.68
C ASP A 378 16.00 -10.14 2.00
N PRO A 379 17.21 -10.00 2.54
CA PRO A 379 18.19 -9.05 2.01
C PRO A 379 18.76 -9.43 0.65
N LEU A 380 18.67 -10.69 0.27
CA LEU A 380 19.16 -11.22 -1.02
C LEU A 380 18.04 -11.29 -2.06
N GLY A 381 16.80 -11.51 -1.64
CA GLY A 381 15.63 -11.54 -2.51
C GLY A 381 15.04 -10.17 -2.82
N SER A 382 15.33 -9.16 -2.01
CA SER A 382 14.83 -7.80 -2.19
C SER A 382 15.76 -6.97 -3.08
N THR A 383 15.17 -6.13 -3.94
CA THR A 383 15.92 -5.37 -4.96
C THR A 383 15.37 -3.95 -5.12
N SER A 384 16.22 -3.04 -5.58
CA SER A 384 15.82 -1.69 -5.98
C SER A 384 16.60 -1.23 -7.22
N ARG A 385 15.90 -0.62 -8.16
CA ARG A 385 16.48 -0.06 -9.38
C ARG A 385 17.35 1.17 -9.11
N ILE A 386 17.12 1.85 -7.98
CA ILE A 386 17.88 3.05 -7.62
C ILE A 386 19.12 2.74 -6.76
N LEU A 387 19.37 1.48 -6.43
CA LEU A 387 20.62 1.09 -5.78
C LEU A 387 21.76 1.11 -6.83
N ASP A 388 22.15 2.31 -7.19
CA ASP A 388 23.15 2.66 -8.20
C ASP A 388 24.07 3.74 -7.63
N PRO A 389 25.40 3.63 -7.81
CA PRO A 389 26.35 4.61 -7.25
C PRO A 389 26.09 6.07 -7.67
N LEU A 390 25.46 6.29 -8.83
CA LEU A 390 25.10 7.63 -9.32
C LEU A 390 23.88 8.22 -8.60
N VAL A 391 23.07 7.39 -7.95
CA VAL A 391 21.85 7.83 -7.23
C VAL A 391 22.09 7.87 -5.72
N VAL A 392 22.56 6.76 -5.16
CA VAL A 392 22.73 6.62 -3.70
C VAL A 392 24.09 7.09 -3.20
N GLY A 393 25.04 7.28 -4.09
CA GLY A 393 26.43 7.56 -3.76
C GLY A 393 27.28 6.31 -3.61
N LYS A 394 28.60 6.49 -3.76
CA LYS A 394 29.55 5.38 -3.79
C LYS A 394 29.61 4.61 -2.47
N GLU A 395 29.68 5.32 -1.35
CA GLU A 395 29.81 4.74 -0.01
C GLU A 395 28.61 3.84 0.33
N HIS A 396 27.40 4.32 0.08
CA HIS A 396 26.16 3.55 0.29
C HIS A 396 26.16 2.30 -0.59
N TYR A 397 26.44 2.44 -1.88
CA TYR A 397 26.45 1.33 -2.83
C TYR A 397 27.47 0.25 -2.44
N GLU A 398 28.70 0.65 -2.14
CA GLU A 398 29.76 -0.28 -1.72
C GLU A 398 29.39 -1.03 -0.43
N CYS A 399 28.85 -0.33 0.57
CA CYS A 399 28.37 -0.95 1.80
C CYS A 399 27.26 -1.97 1.53
N ALA A 400 26.27 -1.63 0.72
CA ALA A 400 25.19 -2.53 0.34
C ALA A 400 25.69 -3.78 -0.38
N GLN A 401 26.64 -3.63 -1.31
CA GLN A 401 27.25 -4.77 -2.02
C GLN A 401 28.02 -5.70 -1.07
N ARG A 402 28.83 -5.14 -0.18
CA ARG A 402 29.58 -5.90 0.82
C ARG A 402 28.65 -6.69 1.76
N VAL A 403 27.52 -6.08 2.17
CA VAL A 403 26.51 -6.76 2.99
C VAL A 403 25.89 -7.94 2.22
N LYS A 404 25.54 -7.74 0.95
CA LYS A 404 24.98 -8.81 0.11
C LYS A 404 25.99 -9.95 -0.12
N GLU A 405 27.24 -9.61 -0.39
CA GLU A 405 28.32 -10.58 -0.59
C GLU A 405 28.55 -11.46 0.63
N ILE A 406 28.65 -10.88 1.82
CA ILE A 406 28.87 -11.66 3.05
C ILE A 406 27.67 -12.55 3.38
N LEU A 407 26.44 -12.07 3.16
CA LEU A 407 25.23 -12.87 3.37
C LEU A 407 25.09 -13.98 2.33
N GLN A 408 25.45 -13.73 1.08
CA GLN A 408 25.47 -14.76 0.03
C GLN A 408 26.50 -15.85 0.36
N ARG A 409 27.71 -15.45 0.76
CA ARG A 409 28.73 -16.40 1.18
C ARG A 409 28.30 -17.21 2.38
N TYR A 410 27.65 -16.59 3.35
CA TYR A 410 27.11 -17.31 4.50
C TYR A 410 26.05 -18.34 4.10
N LYS A 411 25.16 -17.99 3.17
CA LYS A 411 24.15 -18.91 2.65
C LYS A 411 24.79 -20.15 2.01
N GLU A 412 25.85 -19.97 1.24
CA GLU A 412 26.61 -21.08 0.64
C GLU A 412 27.29 -21.96 1.71
N LEU A 413 27.81 -21.34 2.76
CA LEU A 413 28.47 -22.08 3.85
C LEU A 413 27.46 -22.79 4.77
N GLN A 414 26.21 -22.42 4.82
CA GLN A 414 25.19 -23.06 5.67
C GLN A 414 25.00 -24.54 5.36
N ASP A 415 25.05 -24.92 4.09
CA ASP A 415 24.91 -26.30 3.68
C ASP A 415 26.15 -27.15 4.16
N ILE A 416 27.34 -26.56 4.08
CA ILE A 416 28.55 -27.14 4.57
C ILE A 416 28.52 -27.30 6.10
N ILE A 417 28.08 -26.26 6.81
CA ILE A 417 27.95 -26.26 8.26
C ILE A 417 26.95 -27.32 8.73
N ALA A 418 25.83 -27.47 8.01
CA ALA A 418 24.82 -28.47 8.34
C ALA A 418 25.29 -29.91 8.23
N ILE A 419 26.21 -30.17 7.29
CA ILE A 419 26.74 -31.55 7.02
C ILE A 419 27.98 -31.83 7.84
N LEU A 420 28.95 -30.94 7.86
CA LEU A 420 30.30 -31.17 8.41
C LEU A 420 30.54 -30.46 9.75
N GLY A 421 29.71 -29.48 10.13
CA GLY A 421 29.90 -28.66 11.32
C GLY A 421 30.81 -27.45 11.09
N MET A 422 30.80 -26.53 12.06
CA MET A 422 31.59 -25.28 12.02
C MET A 422 33.11 -25.54 12.08
N ASP A 423 33.54 -26.64 12.73
CA ASP A 423 34.95 -26.89 12.98
C ASP A 423 35.75 -27.22 11.71
N GLU A 424 35.06 -27.72 10.68
CA GLU A 424 35.66 -28.07 9.39
C GLU A 424 35.86 -26.86 8.45
N LEU A 425 35.33 -25.69 8.82
CA LEU A 425 35.54 -24.48 8.05
C LEU A 425 36.97 -23.94 8.22
N SER A 426 37.47 -23.28 7.17
CA SER A 426 38.69 -22.47 7.28
C SER A 426 38.51 -21.33 8.27
N ASP A 427 39.61 -20.81 8.81
CA ASP A 427 39.56 -19.66 9.74
C ASP A 427 38.94 -18.44 9.08
N GLU A 428 39.16 -18.23 7.79
CA GLU A 428 38.55 -17.17 6.98
C GLU A 428 37.03 -17.38 6.87
N ASP A 429 36.56 -18.56 6.56
CA ASP A 429 35.14 -18.88 6.50
C ASP A 429 34.47 -18.80 7.87
N LYS A 430 35.14 -19.19 8.96
CA LYS A 430 34.63 -18.99 10.33
C LYS A 430 34.45 -17.53 10.67
N GLN A 431 35.41 -16.67 10.28
CA GLN A 431 35.29 -15.23 10.48
C GLN A 431 34.13 -14.64 9.64
N THR A 432 33.99 -15.07 8.38
CA THR A 432 32.90 -14.68 7.49
C THR A 432 31.54 -15.04 8.09
N VAL A 433 31.36 -16.26 8.58
CA VAL A 433 30.12 -16.71 9.25
C VAL A 433 29.83 -15.87 10.49
N ASN A 434 30.82 -15.61 11.32
CA ASN A 434 30.64 -14.83 12.54
C ASN A 434 30.21 -13.37 12.24
N ARG A 435 30.80 -12.73 11.26
CA ARG A 435 30.40 -11.39 10.81
C ARG A 435 29.04 -11.39 10.11
N ALA A 436 28.77 -12.38 9.25
CA ALA A 436 27.49 -12.53 8.58
C ALA A 436 26.32 -12.68 9.55
N ARG A 437 26.50 -13.43 10.64
CA ARG A 437 25.48 -13.56 11.70
C ARG A 437 25.22 -12.23 12.40
N ARG A 438 26.26 -11.44 12.67
CA ARG A 438 26.10 -10.08 13.22
C ARG A 438 25.39 -9.16 12.24
N VAL A 439 25.77 -9.19 10.96
CA VAL A 439 25.08 -8.44 9.89
C VAL A 439 23.61 -8.82 9.84
N GLN A 440 23.28 -10.10 9.82
CA GLN A 440 21.90 -10.57 9.76
C GLN A 440 21.07 -10.08 10.96
N ARG A 441 21.61 -10.14 12.16
CA ARG A 441 20.94 -9.65 13.37
C ARG A 441 20.83 -8.13 13.39
N PHE A 442 21.84 -7.40 12.89
CA PHE A 442 21.84 -5.96 12.82
C PHE A 442 20.86 -5.41 11.78
N LEU A 443 20.41 -6.22 10.82
CA LEU A 443 19.29 -5.88 9.94
C LEU A 443 17.96 -5.75 10.70
N SER A 444 17.82 -6.37 11.86
CA SER A 444 16.65 -6.20 12.72
C SER A 444 16.60 -4.81 13.35
N GLN A 445 15.40 -4.35 13.66
CA GLN A 445 15.17 -3.02 14.20
C GLN A 445 13.86 -3.01 15.00
N PRO A 446 13.84 -2.38 16.21
CA PRO A 446 12.60 -2.22 16.95
C PRO A 446 11.71 -1.16 16.28
N PHE A 447 10.43 -1.47 16.14
CA PHE A 447 9.44 -0.60 15.53
C PHE A 447 8.59 0.14 16.58
N SER A 448 8.30 1.41 16.32
CA SER A 448 7.46 2.24 17.19
C SER A 448 6.05 1.67 17.33
N VAL A 449 5.50 1.14 16.26
CA VAL A 449 4.15 0.55 16.24
C VAL A 449 4.08 -0.79 16.99
N ALA A 450 5.20 -1.46 17.19
CA ALA A 450 5.30 -2.73 17.92
C ALA A 450 5.74 -2.57 19.38
N GLU A 451 5.97 -1.37 19.87
CA GLU A 451 6.51 -1.09 21.21
C GLU A 451 5.69 -1.75 22.33
N LYS A 452 4.36 -1.71 22.24
CA LYS A 452 3.46 -2.35 23.22
C LYS A 452 3.61 -3.87 23.29
N PHE A 453 4.00 -4.51 22.20
CA PHE A 453 4.16 -5.98 22.12
C PHE A 453 5.57 -6.42 22.47
N THR A 454 6.56 -5.65 22.06
CA THR A 454 7.98 -6.00 22.23
C THR A 454 8.58 -5.46 23.51
N GLY A 455 7.99 -4.41 24.09
CA GLY A 455 8.56 -3.67 25.22
C GLY A 455 9.82 -2.86 24.85
N LEU A 456 10.16 -2.77 23.56
CA LEU A 456 11.32 -2.03 23.08
C LEU A 456 10.87 -0.73 22.40
N PRO A 457 11.46 0.42 22.76
CA PRO A 457 11.16 1.67 22.09
C PRO A 457 11.59 1.62 20.64
N GLY A 458 10.71 2.07 19.74
CA GLY A 458 11.00 2.11 18.31
C GLY A 458 12.07 3.14 17.96
N VAL A 459 12.88 2.83 16.97
CA VAL A 459 13.98 3.69 16.53
C VAL A 459 13.95 3.87 15.02
N MET A 460 13.94 5.13 14.57
CA MET A 460 14.26 5.48 13.16
C MET A 460 15.77 5.67 13.05
N VAL A 461 16.40 5.04 12.06
CA VAL A 461 17.86 5.11 11.88
C VAL A 461 18.16 5.87 10.59
N PRO A 462 18.91 6.99 10.64
CA PRO A 462 19.39 7.67 9.46
C PRO A 462 20.31 6.78 8.63
N ILE A 463 20.32 6.96 7.30
CA ILE A 463 21.11 6.10 6.39
C ILE A 463 22.61 6.18 6.69
N GLU A 464 23.11 7.33 7.11
CA GLU A 464 24.52 7.52 7.46
C GLU A 464 24.94 6.65 8.64
N GLU A 465 24.10 6.56 9.68
CA GLU A 465 24.32 5.69 10.84
C GLU A 465 24.18 4.20 10.47
N THR A 466 23.30 3.89 9.54
CA THR A 466 23.15 2.53 8.98
C THR A 466 24.43 2.10 8.25
N ILE A 467 24.95 2.91 7.34
CA ILE A 467 26.18 2.64 6.58
C ILE A 467 27.37 2.49 7.54
N LYS A 468 27.52 3.42 8.48
CA LYS A 468 28.56 3.38 9.50
C LYS A 468 28.53 2.08 10.33
N GLY A 469 27.32 1.68 10.75
CA GLY A 469 27.14 0.48 11.55
C GLY A 469 27.49 -0.81 10.81
N PHE A 470 27.03 -0.96 9.58
CA PHE A 470 27.37 -2.14 8.77
C PHE A 470 28.85 -2.18 8.38
N ASN A 471 29.44 -1.05 8.03
CA ASN A 471 30.89 -1.01 7.77
C ASN A 471 31.70 -1.42 8.99
N ALA A 472 31.36 -0.95 10.20
CA ALA A 472 32.05 -1.36 11.42
C ALA A 472 31.99 -2.88 11.66
N ILE A 473 30.86 -3.53 11.35
CA ILE A 473 30.75 -5.00 11.41
C ILE A 473 31.61 -5.68 10.35
N LEU A 474 31.55 -5.20 9.12
CA LEU A 474 32.28 -5.79 7.98
C LEU A 474 33.79 -5.61 8.10
N ASP A 475 34.24 -4.52 8.68
CA ASP A 475 35.66 -4.21 8.90
C ASP A 475 36.25 -4.91 10.15
N GLY A 476 35.36 -5.50 10.95
CA GLY A 476 35.75 -6.28 12.14
C GLY A 476 36.01 -5.45 13.40
N GLU A 477 35.60 -4.18 13.43
CA GLU A 477 35.77 -3.30 14.59
C GLU A 477 35.00 -3.79 15.84
N VAL A 478 34.02 -4.65 15.65
CA VAL A 478 33.11 -5.14 16.69
C VAL A 478 33.07 -6.67 16.77
N ASP A 479 34.11 -7.34 16.27
CA ASP A 479 34.23 -8.82 16.28
C ASP A 479 34.29 -9.40 17.72
N ASP A 480 34.69 -8.60 18.70
CA ASP A 480 34.77 -8.95 20.13
C ASP A 480 33.41 -8.89 20.86
N LEU A 481 32.38 -8.25 20.25
CA LEU A 481 31.08 -8.11 20.87
C LEU A 481 30.22 -9.39 20.68
N PRO A 482 29.38 -9.73 21.67
CA PRO A 482 28.49 -10.89 21.54
C PRO A 482 27.47 -10.67 20.44
N GLU A 483 27.20 -11.71 19.69
CA GLU A 483 26.27 -11.73 18.53
C GLU A 483 24.86 -11.21 18.89
N GLN A 484 24.38 -11.51 20.11
CA GLN A 484 23.06 -11.07 20.61
C GLN A 484 22.94 -9.56 20.79
N ALA A 485 24.06 -8.84 20.88
CA ALA A 485 24.05 -7.40 21.03
C ALA A 485 23.53 -6.67 19.78
N PHE A 486 23.59 -7.31 18.62
CA PHE A 486 23.18 -6.74 17.33
C PHE A 486 21.70 -6.94 17.02
N LEU A 487 20.97 -7.75 17.80
CA LEU A 487 19.57 -8.04 17.59
C LEU A 487 18.69 -6.89 18.15
N ASN A 488 17.73 -6.42 17.35
CA ASN A 488 16.76 -5.39 17.77
C ASN A 488 17.40 -4.14 18.37
N VAL A 489 18.32 -3.57 17.63
CA VAL A 489 18.98 -2.28 17.96
C VAL A 489 18.87 -1.31 16.80
N GLY A 490 19.00 -0.03 17.06
CA GLY A 490 19.02 1.01 16.02
C GLY A 490 20.41 1.17 15.42
N THR A 491 21.29 1.87 16.11
CA THR A 491 22.64 2.20 15.65
C THR A 491 23.69 1.22 16.16
N ILE A 492 24.91 1.32 15.64
CA ILE A 492 26.04 0.51 16.14
C ILE A 492 26.41 0.87 17.59
N GLU A 493 26.19 2.13 18.00
CA GLU A 493 26.42 2.54 19.36
C GLU A 493 25.41 1.91 20.34
N ASP A 494 24.15 1.70 19.89
CA ASP A 494 23.15 0.94 20.67
C ASP A 494 23.58 -0.52 20.84
N ALA A 495 24.17 -1.12 19.81
CA ALA A 495 24.72 -2.47 19.89
C ALA A 495 25.87 -2.56 20.89
N LYS A 496 26.80 -1.61 20.88
CA LYS A 496 27.90 -1.53 21.85
C LYS A 496 27.38 -1.35 23.28
N ALA A 497 26.39 -0.49 23.48
CA ALA A 497 25.77 -0.27 24.80
C ALA A 497 25.05 -1.54 25.30
N LYS A 498 24.34 -2.25 24.40
CA LYS A 498 23.70 -3.52 24.73
C LYS A 498 24.71 -4.62 25.04
N ALA A 499 25.83 -4.68 24.29
CA ALA A 499 26.92 -5.63 24.54
C ALA A 499 27.50 -5.46 25.95
N LYS A 500 27.73 -4.20 26.38
CA LYS A 500 28.21 -3.89 27.72
C LYS A 500 27.27 -4.43 28.81
N LYS A 501 25.96 -4.20 28.65
CA LYS A 501 24.95 -4.72 29.60
C LYS A 501 24.91 -6.24 29.64
N LEU A 502 25.04 -6.92 28.49
CA LEU A 502 25.06 -8.37 28.41
C LEU A 502 26.30 -8.95 29.09
N LEU A 503 27.47 -8.33 28.91
CA LEU A 503 28.72 -8.75 29.52
C LEU A 503 28.74 -8.51 31.05
N GLU A 504 28.13 -7.43 31.51
CA GLU A 504 27.95 -7.16 32.95
C GLU A 504 27.00 -8.18 33.60
N ALA A 505 25.89 -8.49 32.95
CA ALA A 505 24.95 -9.53 33.41
C ALA A 505 25.52 -10.94 33.43
N ALA A 506 26.49 -11.24 32.57
CA ALA A 506 27.17 -12.54 32.55
C ALA A 506 28.27 -12.68 33.65
N LYS A 507 28.68 -11.58 34.28
CA LYS A 507 29.70 -11.55 35.34
C LYS A 507 29.11 -11.54 36.76
N GLY A 508 27.80 -11.31 36.90
CA GLY A 508 27.07 -11.38 38.17
C GLY A 508 26.27 -12.66 38.29
#